data_1a23e87185f993374890959b2bdf9e97
#
_entry.id   1a23e87185f993374890959b2bdf9e97
#
_cell.length_a   1.000
_cell.length_b   1.000
_cell.length_c   1.000
_cell.angle_alpha   90.00
_cell.angle_beta   90.00
_cell.angle_gamma   90.00
#
_symmetry.space_group_name_H-M   'P 1'
#
loop_
_entity.id
_entity.type
_entity.pdbx_description
1 polymer ?
#
loop_
_entity_poly.entity_id
_entity_poly.type
_entity_poly.pdbx_seq_one_letter_code
_entity_poly.pdbx_strand_id
1 'polypeptide(L)'
;LQVSPSSFLSPSSKILQLFKSKAVKFLHLDTKTYFPEVGSTFADYMICDQSSAGKTKIITQDGVFEYVIDSSIFYLPIDLSENSLSIHDKVMFKTTMFLDVKYDYVTCHNVNILRNTGIISKTKSDEFVHPILHTNKQIWYSRVRQDWASKKKVMWSRSGYTKPFYDDGVLGGTDMAYYVVVSDTESGENLAHNMNSLLMRYIFKTAKWSGFGNEKVFCRLPNLPTDRKMSDDDVFDHFDITEQEREYVGRIVE
;
A
#
# COMPACT_ATOMS: atom_id res chain seq x y z
N LEU A 1 24.52 -1.21 17.16
CA LEU A 1 24.00 -2.30 16.35
C LEU A 1 22.76 -2.87 17.02
N GLN A 2 21.70 -3.06 16.27
CA GLN A 2 20.46 -3.65 16.75
C GLN A 2 19.86 -4.56 15.68
N VAL A 3 19.26 -5.69 16.10
CA VAL A 3 18.46 -6.57 15.23
C VAL A 3 16.98 -6.36 15.55
N SER A 4 16.15 -6.17 14.53
CA SER A 4 14.72 -5.88 14.68
C SER A 4 13.91 -6.52 13.55
N PRO A 5 12.61 -6.80 13.76
CA PRO A 5 11.72 -7.13 12.66
C PRO A 5 11.66 -6.01 11.63
N SER A 6 11.73 -6.34 10.35
CA SER A 6 11.78 -5.36 9.26
C SER A 6 10.51 -4.51 9.08
N SER A 7 9.42 -4.87 9.77
CA SER A 7 8.18 -4.07 9.81
C SER A 7 8.37 -2.61 10.30
N PHE A 8 9.51 -2.29 10.91
CA PHE A 8 9.88 -0.93 11.31
C PHE A 8 10.12 0.02 10.12
N LEU A 9 10.27 -0.49 8.92
CA LEU A 9 10.44 0.33 7.71
C LEU A 9 9.12 0.93 7.19
N SER A 10 8.00 0.63 7.83
CA SER A 10 6.68 1.17 7.47
C SER A 10 6.51 2.65 7.86
N PRO A 11 5.59 3.39 7.23
CA PRO A 11 5.34 4.82 7.52
C PRO A 11 4.98 5.13 8.96
N SER A 12 4.43 4.16 9.70
CA SER A 12 4.02 4.33 11.10
C SER A 12 5.14 4.10 12.10
N SER A 13 6.29 3.63 11.64
CA SER A 13 7.37 3.20 12.52
C SER A 13 8.13 4.36 13.14
N LYS A 14 8.28 4.32 14.46
CA LYS A 14 9.17 5.25 15.20
C LYS A 14 10.64 5.05 14.81
N ILE A 15 11.03 3.84 14.43
CA ILE A 15 12.41 3.52 14.01
C ILE A 15 12.70 4.17 12.66
N LEU A 16 11.77 4.14 11.71
CA LEU A 16 11.95 4.86 10.45
C LEU A 16 12.08 6.38 10.69
N GLN A 17 11.32 6.96 11.62
CA GLN A 17 11.50 8.37 11.97
C GLN A 17 12.88 8.63 12.61
N LEU A 18 13.39 7.69 13.39
CA LEU A 18 14.74 7.77 13.91
C LEU A 18 15.80 7.72 12.80
N PHE A 19 15.61 6.86 11.79
CA PHE A 19 16.50 6.77 10.61
C PHE A 19 16.57 8.09 9.84
N LYS A 20 15.45 8.82 9.76
CA LYS A 20 15.40 10.13 9.09
C LYS A 20 16.11 11.25 9.85
N SER A 21 16.26 11.11 11.16
CA SER A 21 16.82 12.15 12.06
C SER A 21 18.23 11.89 12.50
N LYS A 22 18.71 10.66 12.38
CA LYS A 22 20.02 10.22 12.85
C LYS A 22 20.84 9.61 11.72
N ALA A 23 22.17 9.63 11.85
CA ALA A 23 23.05 8.97 10.88
C ALA A 23 22.95 7.46 11.00
N VAL A 24 22.43 6.81 9.96
CA VAL A 24 22.42 5.36 9.80
C VAL A 24 23.66 4.95 9.02
N LYS A 25 24.58 4.24 9.64
CA LYS A 25 25.84 3.82 8.98
C LYS A 25 25.62 2.66 8.02
N PHE A 26 24.81 1.69 8.43
CA PHE A 26 24.36 0.63 7.55
C PHE A 26 22.97 0.12 7.94
N LEU A 27 22.29 -0.47 6.97
CA LEU A 27 21.06 -1.22 7.09
C LEU A 27 21.22 -2.52 6.30
N HIS A 28 21.14 -3.65 6.99
CA HIS A 28 21.29 -4.98 6.39
C HIS A 28 19.97 -5.72 6.44
N LEU A 29 19.44 -6.10 5.27
CA LEU A 29 18.14 -6.75 5.10
C LEU A 29 18.25 -8.23 4.72
N ASP A 30 19.43 -8.71 4.35
CA ASP A 30 19.67 -10.12 4.01
C ASP A 30 19.99 -10.97 5.25
N THR A 31 19.19 -10.80 6.30
CA THR A 31 19.39 -11.55 7.54
C THR A 31 18.66 -12.88 7.58
N LYS A 32 17.81 -13.17 6.58
CA LYS A 32 17.09 -14.44 6.46
C LYS A 32 18.05 -15.63 6.39
N THR A 33 19.21 -15.45 5.76
CA THR A 33 20.29 -16.45 5.69
C THR A 33 20.79 -16.92 7.05
N TYR A 34 20.74 -16.05 8.06
CA TYR A 34 21.15 -16.39 9.45
C TYR A 34 20.03 -17.02 10.27
N PHE A 35 18.78 -16.90 9.81
CA PHE A 35 17.59 -17.38 10.53
C PHE A 35 16.62 -18.10 9.57
N PRO A 36 17.07 -19.18 8.89
CA PRO A 36 16.28 -19.81 7.82
C PRO A 36 14.95 -20.39 8.33
N GLU A 37 14.91 -20.89 9.56
CA GLU A 37 13.73 -21.54 10.15
C GLU A 37 12.72 -20.54 10.74
N VAL A 38 13.07 -19.24 10.84
CA VAL A 38 12.18 -18.24 11.43
C VAL A 38 11.25 -17.67 10.35
N GLY A 39 9.95 -17.72 10.58
CA GLY A 39 8.94 -17.20 9.64
C GLY A 39 8.94 -15.67 9.48
N SER A 40 9.60 -14.92 10.36
CA SER A 40 9.74 -13.46 10.28
C SER A 40 11.01 -13.06 9.55
N THR A 41 10.98 -11.88 8.94
CA THR A 41 12.18 -11.21 8.40
C THR A 41 12.75 -10.27 9.46
N PHE A 42 14.08 -10.21 9.54
CA PHE A 42 14.81 -9.32 10.44
C PHE A 42 15.69 -8.38 9.63
N ALA A 43 16.08 -7.29 10.26
CA ALA A 43 17.10 -6.39 9.76
C ALA A 43 18.07 -6.04 10.89
N ASP A 44 19.34 -5.91 10.59
CA ASP A 44 20.31 -5.34 11.49
C ASP A 44 20.81 -4.00 10.98
N TYR A 45 21.06 -3.08 11.87
CA TYR A 45 21.43 -1.72 11.55
C TYR A 45 22.28 -1.06 12.61
N MET A 46 23.02 -0.02 12.21
CA MET A 46 23.81 0.81 13.13
C MET A 46 23.39 2.27 12.99
N ILE A 47 22.93 2.86 14.09
CA ILE A 47 22.63 4.29 14.22
C ILE A 47 23.72 4.95 15.05
N CYS A 48 24.15 6.14 14.61
CA CYS A 48 25.05 7.01 15.37
C CYS A 48 24.28 8.23 15.88
N ASP A 49 24.65 8.73 17.05
CA ASP A 49 24.04 9.94 17.62
C ASP A 49 24.61 11.21 16.99
N GLN A 50 24.51 11.28 15.67
CA GLN A 50 24.84 12.44 14.85
C GLN A 50 23.62 12.77 14.00
N SER A 51 23.46 14.03 13.59
CA SER A 51 22.41 14.39 12.65
C SER A 51 22.53 13.59 11.36
N SER A 52 21.43 13.24 10.74
CA SER A 52 21.40 12.48 9.48
C SER A 52 21.98 13.34 8.35
N ALA A 53 23.27 13.30 8.19
CA ALA A 53 23.95 13.89 7.06
C ALA A 53 24.89 12.85 6.49
N GLY A 54 24.38 12.03 5.56
CA GLY A 54 25.23 11.08 4.88
C GLY A 54 24.49 9.89 4.28
N LYS A 55 25.18 9.17 3.45
CA LYS A 55 24.70 7.95 2.83
C LYS A 55 24.70 6.79 3.82
N THR A 56 23.64 6.02 3.80
CA THR A 56 23.50 4.74 4.49
C THR A 56 23.96 3.63 3.55
N LYS A 57 24.87 2.77 3.98
CA LYS A 57 25.19 1.54 3.26
C LYS A 57 24.04 0.56 3.45
N ILE A 58 23.38 0.17 2.35
CA ILE A 58 22.28 -0.78 2.36
C ILE A 58 22.77 -2.11 1.77
N ILE A 59 22.51 -3.19 2.51
CA ILE A 59 22.92 -4.56 2.15
C ILE A 59 21.66 -5.38 1.99
N THR A 60 21.44 -5.94 0.80
CA THR A 60 20.31 -6.80 0.44
C THR A 60 20.81 -8.07 -0.26
N GLN A 61 19.92 -9.00 -0.58
CA GLN A 61 20.24 -10.18 -1.39
C GLN A 61 20.73 -9.81 -2.80
N ASP A 62 20.23 -8.69 -3.34
CA ASP A 62 20.58 -8.22 -4.69
C ASP A 62 21.91 -7.46 -4.75
N GLY A 63 22.52 -7.17 -3.59
CA GLY A 63 23.80 -6.49 -3.54
C GLY A 63 23.92 -5.43 -2.44
N VAL A 64 24.90 -4.55 -2.62
CA VAL A 64 25.24 -3.47 -1.69
C VAL A 64 25.22 -2.15 -2.44
N PHE A 65 24.49 -1.17 -1.91
CA PHE A 65 24.44 0.18 -2.46
C PHE A 65 24.37 1.24 -1.35
N GLU A 66 24.48 2.50 -1.70
CA GLU A 66 24.42 3.62 -0.75
C GLU A 66 23.20 4.50 -1.06
N TYR A 67 22.45 4.87 -0.03
CA TYR A 67 21.28 5.72 -0.15
C TYR A 67 21.14 6.71 1.00
N VAL A 68 20.54 7.87 0.73
CA VAL A 68 20.25 8.89 1.75
C VAL A 68 18.84 8.68 2.27
N ILE A 69 18.70 8.26 3.52
CA ILE A 69 17.41 8.13 4.21
C ILE A 69 17.09 9.47 4.88
N ASP A 70 16.33 10.31 4.21
CA ASP A 70 15.97 11.64 4.69
C ASP A 70 14.45 11.82 4.94
N SER A 71 14.03 13.04 5.17
CA SER A 71 12.63 13.36 5.48
C SER A 71 11.67 13.14 4.30
N SER A 72 12.14 13.10 3.06
CA SER A 72 11.31 12.89 1.87
C SER A 72 10.78 11.46 1.79
N ILE A 73 11.51 10.48 2.36
CA ILE A 73 11.14 9.08 2.35
C ILE A 73 9.94 8.84 3.25
N PHE A 74 8.86 8.37 2.67
CA PHE A 74 7.65 8.07 3.42
C PHE A 74 7.68 6.67 4.06
N TYR A 75 8.25 5.70 3.37
CA TYR A 75 8.52 4.32 3.83
C TYR A 75 9.71 3.77 3.03
N LEU A 76 10.24 2.63 3.45
CA LEU A 76 11.18 1.87 2.62
C LEU A 76 10.44 0.67 1.99
N PRO A 77 10.53 0.43 0.68
CA PRO A 77 9.86 -0.70 0.03
C PRO A 77 10.41 -2.05 0.49
N ILE A 78 9.60 -3.12 0.40
CA ILE A 78 10.01 -4.45 0.88
C ILE A 78 11.09 -5.11 0.02
N ASP A 79 11.17 -4.72 -1.25
CA ASP A 79 12.14 -5.18 -2.25
C ASP A 79 13.31 -4.20 -2.40
N LEU A 80 13.72 -3.57 -1.30
CA LEU A 80 14.66 -2.47 -1.24
C LEU A 80 15.90 -2.68 -2.12
N SER A 81 16.02 -1.88 -3.16
CA SER A 81 17.11 -1.81 -4.14
C SER A 81 17.19 -0.41 -4.72
N GLU A 82 18.22 -0.10 -5.52
CA GLU A 82 18.31 1.20 -6.21
C GLU A 82 17.13 1.42 -7.15
N ASN A 83 16.75 0.40 -7.94
CA ASN A 83 15.58 0.48 -8.83
C ASN A 83 14.29 0.68 -8.03
N SER A 84 14.08 -0.10 -6.98
CA SER A 84 12.91 0.02 -6.11
C SER A 84 12.77 1.42 -5.53
N LEU A 85 13.85 1.96 -4.95
CA LEU A 85 13.84 3.31 -4.39
C LEU A 85 13.59 4.38 -5.43
N SER A 86 14.20 4.28 -6.62
CA SER A 86 13.98 5.20 -7.73
C SER A 86 12.52 5.19 -8.20
N ILE A 87 11.91 4.00 -8.35
CA ILE A 87 10.50 3.87 -8.75
C ILE A 87 9.58 4.46 -7.68
N HIS A 88 9.79 4.11 -6.40
CA HIS A 88 8.97 4.65 -5.32
C HIS A 88 9.13 6.16 -5.15
N ASP A 89 10.33 6.70 -5.39
CA ASP A 89 10.58 8.14 -5.39
C ASP A 89 9.74 8.86 -6.45
N LYS A 90 9.73 8.36 -7.69
CA LYS A 90 8.94 8.91 -8.79
C LYS A 90 7.44 8.81 -8.57
N VAL A 91 6.96 7.65 -8.11
CA VAL A 91 5.53 7.36 -8.02
C VAL A 91 4.90 7.84 -6.72
N MET A 92 5.61 7.72 -5.58
CA MET A 92 5.03 7.88 -4.25
C MET A 92 5.59 9.04 -3.43
N PHE A 93 6.90 9.35 -3.56
CA PHE A 93 7.52 10.33 -2.67
C PHE A 93 7.51 11.73 -3.25
N LYS A 94 7.74 11.89 -4.55
CA LYS A 94 7.71 13.18 -5.25
C LYS A 94 6.32 13.61 -5.69
N THR A 95 5.35 12.71 -5.69
CA THR A 95 3.98 13.05 -6.05
C THR A 95 3.39 14.07 -5.08
N THR A 96 2.71 15.07 -5.60
CA THR A 96 2.06 16.14 -4.84
C THR A 96 0.54 16.08 -4.92
N MET A 97 0.01 15.33 -5.88
CA MET A 97 -1.43 15.13 -6.08
C MET A 97 -1.80 13.69 -5.75
N PHE A 98 -2.67 13.51 -4.77
CA PHE A 98 -3.07 12.20 -4.28
C PHE A 98 -4.54 11.92 -4.56
N LEU A 99 -4.88 10.64 -4.72
CA LEU A 99 -6.25 10.18 -4.71
C LEU A 99 -6.91 10.50 -3.35
N ASP A 100 -8.17 10.95 -3.39
CA ASP A 100 -8.97 11.19 -2.17
C ASP A 100 -9.47 9.84 -1.61
N VAL A 101 -8.53 9.05 -1.10
CA VAL A 101 -8.81 7.72 -0.56
C VAL A 101 -9.50 7.82 0.78
N LYS A 102 -10.64 7.15 0.89
CA LYS A 102 -11.50 7.11 2.07
C LYS A 102 -11.66 5.70 2.61
N TYR A 103 -12.02 5.60 3.88
CA TYR A 103 -12.33 4.36 4.59
C TYR A 103 -13.26 4.65 5.77
N ASP A 104 -13.96 3.64 6.25
CA ASP A 104 -14.86 3.76 7.40
C ASP A 104 -14.50 2.70 8.46
N TYR A 105 -13.89 3.15 9.53
CA TYR A 105 -13.49 2.28 10.65
C TYR A 105 -14.58 2.05 11.68
N VAL A 106 -15.69 2.79 11.60
CA VAL A 106 -16.65 2.86 12.70
C VAL A 106 -17.89 2.03 12.43
N THR A 107 -18.56 2.28 11.30
CA THR A 107 -19.93 1.78 11.06
C THR A 107 -19.98 0.26 10.94
N CYS A 108 -19.12 -0.32 10.12
CA CYS A 108 -19.11 -1.76 9.81
C CYS A 108 -17.75 -2.39 10.19
N HIS A 109 -17.25 -2.13 11.39
CA HIS A 109 -15.99 -2.70 11.83
C HIS A 109 -16.08 -4.22 11.92
N ASN A 110 -15.10 -4.96 11.41
CA ASN A 110 -15.08 -6.42 11.37
C ASN A 110 -15.19 -7.09 12.76
N VAL A 111 -14.70 -6.41 13.79
CA VAL A 111 -14.84 -6.86 15.19
C VAL A 111 -16.31 -6.99 15.63
N ASN A 112 -17.23 -6.32 14.95
CA ASN A 112 -18.65 -6.40 15.24
C ASN A 112 -19.23 -7.82 15.05
N ILE A 113 -18.65 -8.64 14.16
CA ILE A 113 -19.00 -10.07 14.09
C ILE A 113 -18.49 -10.81 15.33
N LEU A 114 -17.23 -10.61 15.70
CA LEU A 114 -16.60 -11.31 16.81
C LEU A 114 -17.26 -10.99 18.14
N ARG A 115 -17.75 -9.75 18.31
CA ARG A 115 -18.45 -9.28 19.51
C ARG A 115 -19.95 -9.52 19.47
N ASN A 116 -20.47 -10.10 18.40
CA ASN A 116 -21.91 -10.34 18.20
C ASN A 116 -22.77 -9.09 18.48
N THR A 117 -22.36 -7.96 17.90
CA THR A 117 -23.06 -6.68 18.10
C THR A 117 -24.34 -6.56 17.27
N GLY A 118 -24.60 -7.51 16.38
CA GLY A 118 -25.78 -7.53 15.48
C GLY A 118 -25.76 -6.44 14.41
N ILE A 119 -24.60 -5.87 14.05
CA ILE A 119 -24.48 -4.84 13.00
C ILE A 119 -24.15 -5.45 11.65
N ILE A 120 -23.25 -6.44 11.63
CA ILE A 120 -22.82 -7.09 10.38
C ILE A 120 -22.90 -8.61 10.47
N SER A 121 -23.08 -9.26 9.32
CA SER A 121 -23.15 -10.71 9.17
C SER A 121 -22.39 -11.14 7.90
N LYS A 122 -21.87 -12.36 7.91
CA LYS A 122 -21.30 -12.99 6.70
C LYS A 122 -22.40 -13.48 5.75
N THR A 123 -23.60 -13.69 6.25
CA THR A 123 -24.73 -14.24 5.50
C THR A 123 -25.83 -13.20 5.35
N LYS A 124 -26.38 -13.10 4.14
CA LYS A 124 -27.54 -12.27 3.84
C LYS A 124 -28.78 -12.82 4.55
N SER A 125 -29.61 -11.94 5.10
CA SER A 125 -30.93 -12.26 5.66
C SER A 125 -31.85 -11.04 5.52
N ASP A 126 -33.12 -11.15 5.96
CA ASP A 126 -34.06 -10.05 5.95
C ASP A 126 -33.62 -8.86 6.81
N GLU A 127 -32.74 -9.11 7.77
CA GLU A 127 -32.20 -8.10 8.67
C GLU A 127 -30.86 -7.52 8.17
N PHE A 128 -30.03 -8.35 7.52
CA PHE A 128 -28.72 -7.99 6.99
C PHE A 128 -28.79 -7.89 5.47
N VAL A 129 -29.31 -6.78 4.98
CA VAL A 129 -29.66 -6.59 3.56
C VAL A 129 -28.62 -5.79 2.77
N HIS A 130 -27.80 -4.95 3.44
CA HIS A 130 -26.88 -4.05 2.77
C HIS A 130 -25.54 -4.73 2.53
N PRO A 131 -25.13 -4.98 1.26
CA PRO A 131 -23.87 -5.62 0.95
C PRO A 131 -22.69 -4.71 1.25
N ILE A 132 -21.64 -5.26 1.87
CA ILE A 132 -20.41 -4.55 2.24
C ILE A 132 -19.17 -5.35 1.83
N LEU A 133 -18.22 -4.68 1.21
CA LEU A 133 -16.91 -5.27 0.87
C LEU A 133 -16.11 -5.55 2.14
N HIS A 134 -15.55 -6.75 2.22
CA HIS A 134 -14.55 -7.14 3.23
C HIS A 134 -13.20 -7.44 2.55
N THR A 135 -12.39 -8.34 3.08
CA THR A 135 -11.11 -8.74 2.48
C THR A 135 -11.32 -9.70 1.30
N ASN A 136 -10.33 -9.80 0.40
CA ASN A 136 -10.31 -10.77 -0.70
C ASN A 136 -11.61 -10.80 -1.54
N LYS A 137 -12.24 -9.65 -1.77
CA LYS A 137 -13.54 -9.52 -2.46
C LYS A 137 -14.69 -10.28 -1.77
N GLN A 138 -14.57 -10.64 -0.51
CA GLN A 138 -15.67 -11.21 0.24
C GLN A 138 -16.74 -10.14 0.46
N ILE A 139 -17.98 -10.49 0.17
CA ILE A 139 -19.13 -9.65 0.46
C ILE A 139 -19.79 -10.15 1.74
N TRP A 140 -19.83 -9.26 2.71
CA TRP A 140 -20.60 -9.41 3.93
C TRP A 140 -21.85 -8.55 3.86
N TYR A 141 -22.67 -8.53 4.87
CA TYR A 141 -23.92 -7.80 4.89
C TYR A 141 -24.08 -7.03 6.19
N SER A 142 -24.64 -5.83 6.07
CA SER A 142 -24.92 -4.96 7.22
C SER A 142 -26.43 -4.72 7.37
N ARG A 143 -26.84 -4.53 8.62
CA ARG A 143 -28.17 -4.01 8.97
C ARG A 143 -28.28 -2.51 8.69
N VAL A 144 -27.16 -1.79 8.74
CA VAL A 144 -27.08 -0.36 8.56
C VAL A 144 -26.45 -0.04 7.20
N ARG A 145 -27.10 0.84 6.43
CA ARG A 145 -26.52 1.36 5.19
C ARG A 145 -25.58 2.51 5.51
N GLN A 146 -24.37 2.46 4.99
CA GLN A 146 -23.43 3.56 5.05
C GLN A 146 -23.82 4.65 4.02
N ASP A 147 -23.76 5.93 4.38
CA ASP A 147 -24.20 7.05 3.51
C ASP A 147 -23.43 7.10 2.18
N TRP A 148 -22.17 6.72 2.23
CA TRP A 148 -21.31 6.70 1.04
C TRP A 148 -21.53 5.45 0.15
N ALA A 149 -22.25 4.43 0.62
CA ALA A 149 -22.46 3.19 -0.13
C ALA A 149 -23.16 3.43 -1.49
N SER A 150 -24.06 4.43 -1.57
CA SER A 150 -24.77 4.80 -2.79
C SER A 150 -23.95 5.61 -3.80
N LYS A 151 -22.72 6.01 -3.46
CA LYS A 151 -21.86 6.79 -4.37
C LYS A 151 -21.13 5.87 -5.35
N LYS A 152 -20.98 6.30 -6.59
CA LYS A 152 -20.09 5.69 -7.57
C LYS A 152 -18.66 5.79 -7.08
N LYS A 153 -17.89 4.70 -7.11
CA LYS A 153 -16.56 4.67 -6.51
C LYS A 153 -15.70 3.54 -7.05
N VAL A 154 -14.39 3.70 -6.89
CA VAL A 154 -13.42 2.61 -7.04
C VAL A 154 -13.09 2.08 -5.66
N MET A 155 -13.13 0.76 -5.48
CA MET A 155 -12.93 0.10 -4.20
C MET A 155 -11.83 -0.97 -4.26
N TRP A 156 -11.18 -1.20 -3.13
CA TRP A 156 -10.24 -2.33 -2.93
C TRP A 156 -10.16 -2.74 -1.46
N SER A 157 -9.58 -3.92 -1.19
CA SER A 157 -9.42 -4.43 0.15
C SER A 157 -8.08 -4.01 0.77
N ARG A 158 -8.06 -3.82 2.08
CA ARG A 158 -6.87 -3.53 2.88
C ARG A 158 -5.84 -4.67 2.88
N SER A 159 -6.29 -5.91 2.81
CA SER A 159 -5.44 -7.10 2.85
C SER A 159 -5.84 -8.12 1.79
N GLY A 160 -4.93 -9.06 1.53
CA GLY A 160 -5.12 -10.06 0.50
C GLY A 160 -5.02 -9.46 -0.90
N TYR A 161 -5.92 -9.87 -1.77
CA TYR A 161 -5.94 -9.39 -3.14
C TYR A 161 -6.50 -7.96 -3.21
N THR A 162 -5.62 -6.99 -3.42
CA THR A 162 -5.94 -5.56 -3.44
C THR A 162 -6.19 -5.03 -4.85
N LYS A 163 -6.92 -5.77 -5.68
CA LYS A 163 -7.24 -5.32 -7.06
C LYS A 163 -8.38 -4.30 -7.04
N PRO A 164 -8.14 -3.02 -7.37
CA PRO A 164 -9.19 -2.01 -7.46
C PRO A 164 -10.26 -2.39 -8.49
N PHE A 165 -11.52 -2.11 -8.17
CA PHE A 165 -12.65 -2.30 -9.07
C PHE A 165 -13.68 -1.19 -8.92
N TYR A 166 -14.41 -0.90 -10.00
CA TYR A 166 -15.50 0.07 -9.99
C TYR A 166 -16.76 -0.52 -9.32
N ASP A 167 -17.46 0.29 -8.52
CA ASP A 167 -18.75 -0.01 -7.91
C ASP A 167 -19.74 1.12 -8.20
N ASP A 168 -20.88 0.77 -8.78
CA ASP A 168 -21.94 1.70 -9.21
C ASP A 168 -22.91 2.08 -8.07
N GLY A 169 -22.39 2.24 -6.84
CA GLY A 169 -23.21 2.66 -5.71
C GLY A 169 -24.00 1.53 -5.03
N VAL A 170 -23.46 0.31 -5.08
CA VAL A 170 -24.08 -0.87 -4.47
C VAL A 170 -23.45 -1.21 -3.11
N LEU A 171 -22.13 -1.20 -3.05
CA LEU A 171 -21.38 -1.71 -1.92
C LEU A 171 -21.06 -0.63 -0.88
N GLY A 172 -21.28 -0.96 0.38
CA GLY A 172 -20.56 -0.37 1.50
C GLY A 172 -19.23 -1.08 1.74
N GLY A 173 -18.63 -0.91 2.92
CA GLY A 173 -17.38 -1.57 3.27
C GLY A 173 -17.21 -1.77 4.78
N THR A 174 -16.48 -2.82 5.15
CA THR A 174 -15.92 -2.94 6.49
C THR A 174 -14.70 -2.02 6.63
N ASP A 175 -14.13 -1.94 7.83
CA ASP A 175 -12.82 -1.30 8.10
C ASP A 175 -11.66 -1.87 7.26
N MET A 176 -11.93 -2.94 6.51
CA MET A 176 -10.97 -3.58 5.60
C MET A 176 -11.12 -3.10 4.15
N ALA A 177 -12.01 -2.16 3.85
CA ALA A 177 -12.25 -1.62 2.52
C ALA A 177 -11.82 -0.16 2.43
N TYR A 178 -11.21 0.16 1.28
CA TYR A 178 -10.88 1.54 0.87
C TYR A 178 -11.67 1.88 -0.38
N TYR A 179 -11.92 3.17 -0.56
CA TYR A 179 -12.62 3.65 -1.75
C TYR A 179 -12.21 5.07 -2.13
N VAL A 180 -12.38 5.37 -3.42
CA VAL A 180 -12.30 6.72 -4.01
C VAL A 180 -13.63 7.00 -4.70
N VAL A 181 -14.30 8.09 -4.35
CA VAL A 181 -15.54 8.51 -5.00
C VAL A 181 -15.20 9.08 -6.38
N VAL A 182 -15.99 8.74 -7.38
CA VAL A 182 -15.85 9.21 -8.76
C VAL A 182 -17.11 9.91 -9.22
N SER A 183 -17.00 10.77 -10.26
CA SER A 183 -18.12 11.56 -10.78
C SER A 183 -19.15 10.71 -11.55
N ASP A 184 -18.66 9.75 -12.31
CA ASP A 184 -19.45 8.96 -13.26
C ASP A 184 -18.86 7.56 -13.47
N THR A 185 -19.53 6.74 -14.26
CA THR A 185 -19.15 5.35 -14.54
C THR A 185 -17.85 5.27 -15.34
N GLU A 186 -17.70 6.11 -16.37
CA GLU A 186 -16.54 6.09 -17.24
C GLU A 186 -15.28 6.44 -16.46
N SER A 187 -15.30 7.52 -15.69
CA SER A 187 -14.20 7.92 -14.79
C SER A 187 -13.84 6.82 -13.79
N GLY A 188 -14.84 6.13 -13.24
CA GLY A 188 -14.64 5.03 -12.31
C GLY A 188 -14.01 3.80 -12.94
N GLU A 189 -14.48 3.40 -14.11
CA GLU A 189 -13.88 2.28 -14.86
C GLU A 189 -12.45 2.58 -15.31
N ASN A 190 -12.20 3.81 -15.79
CA ASN A 190 -10.87 4.25 -16.19
C ASN A 190 -9.91 4.25 -15.01
N LEU A 191 -10.31 4.83 -13.87
CA LEU A 191 -9.49 4.82 -12.65
C LEU A 191 -9.20 3.39 -12.16
N ALA A 192 -10.22 2.53 -12.10
CA ALA A 192 -10.04 1.15 -11.70
C ALA A 192 -9.07 0.40 -12.64
N HIS A 193 -9.17 0.64 -13.95
CA HIS A 193 -8.26 0.08 -14.93
C HIS A 193 -6.81 0.57 -14.68
N ASN A 194 -6.61 1.88 -14.57
CA ASN A 194 -5.29 2.50 -14.41
C ASN A 194 -4.62 2.10 -13.09
N MET A 195 -5.40 1.96 -12.00
CA MET A 195 -4.92 1.43 -10.72
C MET A 195 -4.56 -0.07 -10.75
N ASN A 196 -4.95 -0.79 -11.80
CA ASN A 196 -4.58 -2.20 -12.02
C ASN A 196 -3.40 -2.38 -12.99
N SER A 197 -2.79 -1.29 -13.48
CA SER A 197 -1.58 -1.36 -14.31
C SER A 197 -0.44 -2.10 -13.63
N LEU A 198 0.53 -2.55 -14.41
CA LEU A 198 1.69 -3.29 -13.92
C LEU A 198 2.46 -2.50 -12.84
N LEU A 199 2.68 -1.19 -13.08
CA LEU A 199 3.34 -0.30 -12.12
C LEU A 199 2.57 -0.17 -10.82
N MET A 200 1.26 0.05 -10.87
CA MET A 200 0.47 0.18 -9.65
C MET A 200 0.37 -1.12 -8.87
N ARG A 201 0.29 -2.28 -9.55
CA ARG A 201 0.38 -3.60 -8.89
C ARG A 201 1.72 -3.78 -8.18
N TYR A 202 2.81 -3.33 -8.79
CA TYR A 202 4.13 -3.30 -8.16
C TYR A 202 4.11 -2.47 -6.88
N ILE A 203 3.60 -1.23 -6.93
CA ILE A 203 3.48 -0.35 -5.75
C ILE A 203 2.63 -1.00 -4.65
N PHE A 204 1.47 -1.56 -4.97
CA PHE A 204 0.63 -2.27 -4.00
C PHE A 204 1.33 -3.47 -3.35
N LYS A 205 2.19 -4.18 -4.11
CA LYS A 205 2.95 -5.32 -3.62
C LYS A 205 4.08 -4.91 -2.70
N THR A 206 4.83 -3.86 -3.05
CA THR A 206 6.12 -3.53 -2.44
C THR A 206 6.06 -2.42 -1.38
N ALA A 207 5.00 -1.61 -1.34
CA ALA A 207 4.85 -0.53 -0.37
C ALA A 207 4.37 -0.97 1.03
N LYS A 208 4.28 -2.27 1.30
CA LYS A 208 3.74 -2.80 2.57
C LYS A 208 4.67 -3.86 3.19
N TRP A 209 4.84 -3.80 4.50
CA TRP A 209 5.69 -4.70 5.28
C TRP A 209 4.94 -5.76 6.10
N SER A 210 3.65 -5.94 5.88
CA SER A 210 2.84 -6.96 6.54
C SER A 210 1.68 -7.41 5.67
N GLY A 211 0.95 -8.44 6.08
CA GLY A 211 -0.26 -8.91 5.40
C GLY A 211 -1.38 -7.88 5.32
N PHE A 212 -1.33 -6.83 6.15
CA PHE A 212 -2.31 -5.74 6.13
C PHE A 212 -1.79 -4.58 5.28
N GLY A 213 -2.64 -4.10 4.39
CA GLY A 213 -2.38 -2.87 3.66
C GLY A 213 -2.16 -1.72 4.63
N ASN A 214 -1.18 -0.90 4.32
CA ASN A 214 -0.88 0.26 5.13
C ASN A 214 -1.77 1.43 4.69
N GLU A 215 -2.74 1.82 5.53
CA GLU A 215 -3.64 2.94 5.23
C GLU A 215 -2.90 4.23 4.87
N LYS A 216 -1.78 4.51 5.56
CA LYS A 216 -0.97 5.70 5.28
C LYS A 216 -0.36 5.67 3.88
N VAL A 217 -0.03 4.49 3.36
CA VAL A 217 0.41 4.32 1.97
C VAL A 217 -0.76 4.55 1.02
N PHE A 218 -1.91 3.94 1.28
CA PHE A 218 -3.07 4.09 0.41
C PHE A 218 -3.58 5.53 0.34
N CYS A 219 -3.55 6.28 1.43
CA CYS A 219 -3.89 7.71 1.44
C CYS A 219 -2.87 8.60 0.69
N ARG A 220 -1.79 8.03 0.19
CA ARG A 220 -0.78 8.71 -0.62
C ARG A 220 -0.61 8.11 -2.01
N LEU A 221 -1.56 7.29 -2.47
CA LEU A 221 -1.56 6.83 -3.86
C LEU A 221 -1.65 8.03 -4.80
N PRO A 222 -0.85 8.05 -5.87
CA PRO A 222 -0.85 9.15 -6.82
C PRO A 222 -2.20 9.28 -7.50
N ASN A 223 -2.57 10.51 -7.83
CA ASN A 223 -3.72 10.74 -8.69
C ASN A 223 -3.39 10.24 -10.10
N LEU A 224 -4.27 9.42 -10.65
CA LEU A 224 -4.17 8.88 -12.01
C LEU A 224 -5.25 9.52 -12.90
N PRO A 225 -5.00 9.70 -14.21
CA PRO A 225 -6.02 10.15 -15.15
C PRO A 225 -7.28 9.30 -15.06
N THR A 226 -8.44 9.95 -15.12
CA THR A 226 -9.76 9.32 -15.08
C THR A 226 -10.54 9.49 -16.40
N ASP A 227 -9.99 10.28 -17.30
CA ASP A 227 -10.58 10.60 -18.62
C ASP A 227 -10.32 9.54 -19.69
N ARG A 228 -9.39 8.61 -19.42
CA ARG A 228 -9.07 7.51 -20.34
C ARG A 228 -8.50 6.27 -19.62
N LYS A 229 -8.62 5.11 -20.25
CA LYS A 229 -7.87 3.91 -19.90
C LYS A 229 -6.45 4.03 -20.44
N MET A 230 -5.48 3.82 -19.58
CA MET A 230 -4.06 3.85 -19.90
C MET A 230 -3.54 2.44 -20.11
N SER A 231 -2.68 2.25 -21.11
CA SER A 231 -1.85 1.03 -21.20
C SER A 231 -0.80 0.99 -20.07
N ASP A 232 -0.15 -0.14 -19.86
CA ASP A 232 0.98 -0.21 -18.92
C ASP A 232 2.10 0.76 -19.32
N ASP A 233 2.39 0.90 -20.62
CA ASP A 233 3.37 1.85 -21.12
C ASP A 233 2.97 3.31 -20.86
N ASP A 234 1.70 3.68 -21.07
CA ASP A 234 1.20 5.03 -20.73
C ASP A 234 1.39 5.33 -19.25
N VAL A 235 1.19 4.35 -18.36
CA VAL A 235 1.39 4.55 -16.92
C VAL A 235 2.88 4.65 -16.58
N PHE A 236 3.73 3.86 -17.21
CA PHE A 236 5.18 3.99 -17.05
C PHE A 236 5.69 5.37 -17.52
N ASP A 237 5.23 5.82 -18.68
CA ASP A 237 5.59 7.14 -19.22
C ASP A 237 5.09 8.27 -18.33
N HIS A 238 3.89 8.16 -17.77
CA HIS A 238 3.31 9.15 -16.86
C HIS A 238 4.16 9.41 -15.61
N PHE A 239 4.94 8.43 -15.17
CA PHE A 239 5.83 8.52 -14.01
C PHE A 239 7.33 8.55 -14.39
N ASP A 240 7.67 8.77 -15.66
CA ASP A 240 9.05 8.78 -16.16
C ASP A 240 9.84 7.50 -15.77
N ILE A 241 9.19 6.34 -15.84
CA ILE A 241 9.80 5.04 -15.52
C ILE A 241 10.69 4.61 -16.69
N THR A 242 11.98 4.44 -16.41
CA THR A 242 12.98 4.02 -17.41
C THR A 242 12.79 2.56 -17.83
N GLU A 243 13.36 2.16 -18.97
CA GLU A 243 13.29 0.78 -19.47
C GLU A 243 13.84 -0.23 -18.45
N GLN A 244 14.95 0.06 -17.81
CA GLN A 244 15.52 -0.78 -16.75
C GLN A 244 14.56 -0.96 -15.56
N GLU A 245 13.85 0.11 -15.18
CA GLU A 245 12.85 0.07 -14.11
C GLU A 245 11.60 -0.70 -14.53
N ARG A 246 11.16 -0.61 -15.80
CA ARG A 246 10.04 -1.41 -16.36
C ARG A 246 10.35 -2.91 -16.30
N GLU A 247 11.55 -3.31 -16.74
CA GLU A 247 12.02 -4.69 -16.64
C GLU A 247 12.05 -5.17 -15.17
N TYR A 248 12.52 -4.30 -14.27
CA TYR A 248 12.54 -4.60 -12.84
C TYR A 248 11.11 -4.82 -12.29
N VAL A 249 10.17 -3.93 -12.62
CA VAL A 249 8.75 -4.05 -12.22
C VAL A 249 8.14 -5.35 -12.75
N GLY A 250 8.36 -5.69 -14.03
CA GLY A 250 7.89 -6.94 -14.65
C GLY A 250 8.33 -8.14 -13.84
N ARG A 251 9.62 -8.26 -13.56
CA ARG A 251 10.21 -9.37 -12.80
C ARG A 251 9.63 -9.52 -11.38
N ILE A 252 9.30 -8.41 -10.73
CA ILE A 252 8.77 -8.45 -9.35
C ILE A 252 7.27 -8.77 -9.32
N VAL A 253 6.50 -8.38 -10.33
CA VAL A 253 5.02 -8.55 -10.35
C VAL A 253 4.60 -9.92 -10.86
N GLU A 254 5.38 -10.55 -11.73
CA GLU A 254 5.20 -11.95 -12.14
C GLU A 254 5.34 -12.90 -10.94
#